data_f15ae5cc9b3773e15cb749b96dcd237b
#
_entry.id   f15ae5cc9b3773e15cb749b96dcd237b
#
_cell.length_a   1.000
_cell.length_b   1.000
_cell.length_c   1.000
_cell.angle_alpha   90.00
_cell.angle_beta   90.00
_cell.angle_gamma   90.00
#
_symmetry.space_group_name_H-M   'P 1'
#
loop_
_entity.id
_entity.type
_entity.pdbx_description
1 polymer ?
#
loop_
_entity_poly.entity_id
_entity_poly.type
_entity_poly.pdbx_seq_one_letter_code
_entity_poly.pdbx_strand_id
1 'polypeptide(L)'
;VDLSELEWHARRTLCFTRCRRVTVDGPVLLGAAHWTAAFFGCEDVTVKNLAIFGYRENSDGIDLVNCTRAQVSRCYIRTGDDAVCIKAMEPPPAVGGRDILVEHCTVWNDKVRALGIAGESRGEIYNIIFRRCTVLHSLADWAAEVGALCVVLCDAGTVHDIVFEQIDVLDERANGINCMLF
;
A
#
# COMPACT_ATOMS: atom_id res chain seq x y z
N VAL A 1 6.15 28.75 12.35
CA VAL A 1 5.68 28.32 11.04
C VAL A 1 4.41 27.54 11.29
N ASP A 2 3.27 28.05 10.82
CA ASP A 2 2.02 27.35 10.89
C ASP A 2 2.08 26.17 9.92
N LEU A 3 2.11 24.96 10.46
CA LEU A 3 2.20 23.74 9.68
C LEU A 3 0.83 23.31 9.09
N SER A 4 -0.25 24.03 9.45
CA SER A 4 -1.59 23.75 8.92
C SER A 4 -1.75 24.14 7.45
N GLU A 5 -0.93 25.07 6.97
CA GLU A 5 -0.86 25.46 5.54
C GLU A 5 0.20 24.68 4.74
N LEU A 6 0.96 23.82 5.38
CA LEU A 6 1.67 22.76 4.66
C LEU A 6 0.63 21.71 4.29
N GLU A 7 -0.27 22.16 3.45
CA GLU A 7 -1.28 21.32 2.83
C GLU A 7 -0.70 19.97 2.46
N TRP A 8 -1.49 19.02 2.49
CA TRP A 8 -1.27 17.63 2.12
C TRP A 8 -0.77 17.40 0.66
N HIS A 9 -0.32 18.41 -0.05
CA HIS A 9 0.75 18.35 -1.04
C HIS A 9 2.08 17.96 -0.41
N ALA A 10 2.01 17.62 0.83
CA ALA A 10 3.10 17.33 1.71
C ALA A 10 3.85 16.13 1.17
N ARG A 11 4.97 16.33 1.12
CA ARG A 11 6.24 15.73 0.81
C ARG A 11 6.25 14.23 1.08
N ARG A 12 5.95 13.47 0.08
CA ARG A 12 6.31 12.06 0.02
C ARG A 12 7.82 11.93 0.14
N THR A 13 8.30 10.96 0.91
CA THR A 13 9.74 10.79 1.09
C THR A 13 10.40 10.29 -0.20
N LEU A 14 9.79 9.30 -0.85
CA LEU A 14 10.14 8.86 -2.20
C LEU A 14 8.90 8.98 -3.09
N CYS A 15 9.06 9.59 -4.26
CA CYS A 15 7.98 9.70 -5.22
C CYS A 15 8.49 9.50 -6.64
N PHE A 16 7.93 8.51 -7.32
CA PHE A 16 8.23 8.21 -8.72
C PHE A 16 6.95 8.34 -9.53
N THR A 17 6.99 9.11 -10.61
CA THR A 17 5.83 9.31 -11.48
C THR A 17 6.18 8.97 -12.92
N ARG A 18 5.41 8.03 -13.50
CA ARG A 18 5.55 7.58 -14.90
C ARG A 18 6.96 7.12 -15.25
N CYS A 19 7.61 6.46 -14.28
CA CYS A 19 8.95 5.90 -14.46
C CYS A 19 8.88 4.44 -14.91
N ARG A 20 9.94 4.00 -15.58
CA ARG A 20 10.13 2.60 -15.97
C ARG A 20 11.42 2.04 -15.41
N ARG A 21 11.42 0.76 -15.04
CA ARG A 21 12.57 0.04 -14.48
C ARG A 21 13.14 0.76 -13.24
N VAL A 22 12.26 0.98 -12.28
CA VAL A 22 12.62 1.59 -10.98
C VAL A 22 13.07 0.51 -10.02
N THR A 23 14.22 0.70 -9.40
CA THR A 23 14.68 -0.17 -8.30
C THR A 23 14.96 0.66 -7.07
N VAL A 24 14.36 0.27 -5.95
CA VAL A 24 14.64 0.79 -4.61
C VAL A 24 15.12 -0.39 -3.77
N ASP A 25 16.37 -0.38 -3.32
CA ASP A 25 17.01 -1.47 -2.61
C ASP A 25 17.75 -0.98 -1.36
N GLY A 26 17.27 -1.37 -0.18
CA GLY A 26 17.98 -1.23 1.08
C GLY A 26 17.86 0.09 1.87
N PRO A 27 17.18 1.17 1.42
CA PRO A 27 17.10 2.37 2.24
C PRO A 27 16.27 2.18 3.52
N VAL A 28 16.58 2.99 4.53
CA VAL A 28 15.78 3.13 5.75
C VAL A 28 15.10 4.50 5.72
N LEU A 29 13.78 4.53 5.78
CA LEU A 29 12.96 5.73 5.70
C LEU A 29 12.25 5.97 7.03
N LEU A 30 12.42 7.16 7.60
CA LEU A 30 11.93 7.48 8.94
C LEU A 30 10.99 8.69 8.90
N GLY A 31 9.87 8.58 9.61
CA GLY A 31 9.02 9.71 9.96
C GLY A 31 8.47 10.51 8.80
N ALA A 32 8.04 9.87 7.73
CA ALA A 32 7.41 10.54 6.61
C ALA A 32 6.25 11.42 7.04
N ALA A 33 6.11 12.57 6.40
CA ALA A 33 5.02 13.52 6.68
C ALA A 33 3.72 13.15 5.92
N HIS A 34 3.83 12.31 4.93
CA HIS A 34 2.75 11.78 4.08
C HIS A 34 3.22 10.41 3.54
N TRP A 35 2.61 9.88 2.50
CA TRP A 35 3.00 8.61 1.86
C TRP A 35 4.52 8.46 1.73
N THR A 36 5.07 7.40 2.27
CA THR A 36 6.52 7.26 2.40
C THR A 36 7.18 6.92 1.08
N ALA A 37 6.71 5.91 0.37
CA ALA A 37 7.25 5.50 -0.93
C ALA A 37 6.09 5.31 -1.92
N ALA A 38 5.87 6.30 -2.77
CA ALA A 38 4.75 6.35 -3.70
C ALA A 38 5.22 6.24 -5.16
N PHE A 39 4.56 5.36 -5.90
CA PHE A 39 4.82 5.11 -7.32
C PHE A 39 3.54 5.36 -8.10
N PHE A 40 3.55 6.29 -9.04
CA PHE A 40 2.39 6.68 -9.84
C PHE A 40 2.61 6.35 -11.31
N GLY A 41 1.80 5.47 -11.87
CA GLY A 41 1.85 5.09 -13.28
C GLY A 41 3.21 4.52 -13.69
N CYS A 42 3.90 3.84 -12.77
CA CYS A 42 5.22 3.27 -13.03
C CYS A 42 5.12 1.84 -13.57
N GLU A 43 6.12 1.45 -14.35
CA GLU A 43 6.25 0.10 -14.91
C GLU A 43 7.58 -0.53 -14.51
N ASP A 44 7.59 -1.85 -14.31
CA ASP A 44 8.78 -2.62 -13.96
C ASP A 44 9.44 -2.07 -12.66
N VAL A 45 8.65 -2.06 -11.58
CA VAL A 45 9.08 -1.54 -10.27
C VAL A 45 9.60 -2.67 -9.39
N THR A 46 10.76 -2.50 -8.80
CA THR A 46 11.31 -3.43 -7.80
C THR A 46 11.63 -2.66 -6.53
N VAL A 47 10.93 -2.99 -5.44
CA VAL A 47 11.19 -2.46 -4.09
C VAL A 47 11.61 -3.63 -3.21
N LYS A 48 12.81 -3.56 -2.63
CA LYS A 48 13.29 -4.65 -1.80
C LYS A 48 14.20 -4.17 -0.66
N ASN A 49 14.22 -4.96 0.42
CA ASN A 49 15.07 -4.70 1.58
C ASN A 49 14.87 -3.30 2.19
N LEU A 50 13.74 -2.67 1.92
CA LEU A 50 13.37 -1.36 2.42
C LEU A 50 12.89 -1.47 3.87
N ALA A 51 13.30 -0.55 4.74
CA ALA A 51 12.73 -0.42 6.07
C ALA A 51 12.02 0.94 6.22
N ILE A 52 10.75 0.90 6.59
CA ILE A 52 9.92 2.09 6.83
C ILE A 52 9.49 2.13 8.29
N PHE A 53 9.64 3.31 8.90
CA PHE A 53 9.14 3.62 10.23
C PHE A 53 8.33 4.91 10.18
N GLY A 54 7.04 4.78 9.86
CA GLY A 54 6.03 5.85 9.89
C GLY A 54 5.20 5.75 11.17
N TYR A 55 4.61 6.87 11.59
CA TYR A 55 3.75 6.93 12.78
C TYR A 55 2.70 8.04 12.69
N ARG A 56 2.73 8.82 11.61
CA ARG A 56 1.77 9.91 11.39
C ARG A 56 0.57 9.43 10.61
N GLU A 57 -0.50 10.17 10.70
CA GLU A 57 -1.63 10.02 9.77
C GLU A 57 -1.17 10.24 8.34
N ASN A 58 -1.75 9.52 7.41
CA ASN A 58 -1.36 9.48 6.00
C ASN A 58 0.13 9.13 5.75
N SER A 59 0.81 8.50 6.72
CA SER A 59 2.17 8.00 6.50
C SER A 59 2.13 6.56 5.95
N ASP A 60 1.47 6.40 4.80
CA ASP A 60 1.44 5.12 4.09
C ASP A 60 2.86 4.62 3.82
N GLY A 61 3.05 3.33 3.76
CA GLY A 61 4.36 2.72 3.53
C GLY A 61 4.74 2.72 2.06
N ILE A 62 4.15 1.81 1.30
CA ILE A 62 4.41 1.65 -0.13
C ILE A 62 3.08 1.70 -0.88
N ASP A 63 2.91 2.73 -1.70
CA ASP A 63 1.76 2.92 -2.56
C ASP A 63 2.10 2.66 -4.02
N LEU A 64 1.44 1.70 -4.62
CA LEU A 64 1.53 1.37 -6.04
C LEU A 64 0.26 1.85 -6.75
N VAL A 65 0.29 3.07 -7.26
CA VAL A 65 -0.85 3.73 -7.89
C VAL A 65 -0.76 3.62 -9.40
N ASN A 66 -1.73 2.96 -10.03
CA ASN A 66 -1.74 2.73 -11.49
C ASN A 66 -0.41 2.11 -12.01
N CYS A 67 0.20 1.24 -11.22
CA CYS A 67 1.48 0.60 -11.56
C CYS A 67 1.29 -0.76 -12.23
N THR A 68 2.24 -1.14 -13.06
CA THR A 68 2.25 -2.46 -13.72
C THR A 68 3.59 -3.17 -13.57
N ARG A 69 3.55 -4.50 -13.39
CA ARG A 69 4.75 -5.34 -13.20
C ARG A 69 5.62 -4.83 -12.06
N ALA A 70 5.06 -4.84 -10.86
CA ALA A 70 5.77 -4.41 -9.66
C ALA A 70 6.04 -5.59 -8.72
N GLN A 71 7.18 -5.54 -8.06
CA GLN A 71 7.54 -6.48 -7.00
C GLN A 71 8.00 -5.72 -5.76
N VAL A 72 7.38 -6.05 -4.62
CA VAL A 72 7.80 -5.59 -3.29
C VAL A 72 8.24 -6.81 -2.49
N SER A 73 9.46 -6.82 -1.98
CA SER A 73 9.97 -8.00 -1.28
C SER A 73 10.93 -7.70 -0.15
N ARG A 74 10.87 -8.52 0.90
CA ARG A 74 11.78 -8.46 2.08
C ARG A 74 11.86 -7.06 2.71
N CYS A 75 10.71 -6.37 2.79
CA CYS A 75 10.59 -5.07 3.40
C CYS A 75 10.10 -5.22 4.85
N TYR A 76 10.57 -4.35 5.73
CA TYR A 76 10.00 -4.12 7.05
C TYR A 76 9.23 -2.79 7.01
N ILE A 77 7.96 -2.81 7.36
CA ILE A 77 7.10 -1.64 7.20
C ILE A 77 6.29 -1.42 8.48
N ARG A 78 6.55 -0.31 9.16
CA ARG A 78 5.69 0.20 10.21
C ARG A 78 5.08 1.52 9.79
N THR A 79 3.75 1.64 9.85
CA THR A 79 3.01 2.81 9.36
C THR A 79 1.84 3.17 10.26
N GLY A 80 1.49 4.46 10.24
CA GLY A 80 0.26 5.00 10.82
C GLY A 80 -0.90 5.09 9.82
N ASP A 81 -0.73 4.58 8.60
CA ASP A 81 -1.75 4.44 7.56
C ASP A 81 -1.46 3.16 6.76
N ASP A 82 -1.92 3.01 5.52
CA ASP A 82 -1.74 1.79 4.71
C ASP A 82 -0.27 1.34 4.65
N ALA A 83 0.04 0.08 4.90
CA ALA A 83 1.43 -0.33 4.87
C ALA A 83 1.90 -0.71 3.46
N VAL A 84 1.22 -1.61 2.75
CA VAL A 84 1.43 -1.84 1.31
C VAL A 84 0.08 -1.81 0.62
N CYS A 85 -0.10 -0.83 -0.25
CA CYS A 85 -1.38 -0.58 -0.87
C CYS A 85 -1.31 -0.44 -2.39
N ILE A 86 -2.26 -1.06 -3.08
CA ILE A 86 -2.46 -0.90 -4.50
C ILE A 86 -3.68 -0.01 -4.73
N LYS A 87 -3.54 0.98 -5.59
CA LYS A 87 -4.57 1.97 -5.91
C LYS A 87 -4.69 2.18 -7.42
N ALA A 88 -5.86 2.57 -7.90
CA ALA A 88 -6.10 2.96 -9.28
C ALA A 88 -6.82 4.31 -9.32
N MET A 89 -6.08 5.39 -9.12
CA MET A 89 -6.63 6.74 -8.99
C MET A 89 -7.00 7.39 -10.33
N GLU A 90 -6.35 6.97 -11.41
CA GLU A 90 -6.67 7.44 -12.76
C GLU A 90 -7.71 6.50 -13.41
N PRO A 91 -8.81 7.05 -13.97
CA PRO A 91 -9.81 6.23 -14.67
C PRO A 91 -9.30 5.75 -16.03
N PRO A 92 -9.98 4.80 -16.67
CA PRO A 92 -9.69 4.43 -18.06
C PRO A 92 -9.63 5.66 -18.99
N PRO A 93 -8.72 5.66 -19.99
CA PRO A 93 -7.91 4.54 -20.46
C PRO A 93 -6.60 4.32 -19.71
N ALA A 94 -6.37 4.96 -18.56
CA ALA A 94 -5.18 4.67 -17.76
C ALA A 94 -5.21 3.20 -17.29
N VAL A 95 -4.06 2.57 -17.30
CA VAL A 95 -3.93 1.22 -16.76
C VAL A 95 -4.06 1.30 -15.24
N GLY A 96 -4.89 0.44 -14.67
CA GLY A 96 -5.00 0.27 -13.23
C GLY A 96 -3.76 -0.41 -12.63
N GLY A 97 -3.91 -1.00 -11.45
CA GLY A 97 -2.85 -1.81 -10.84
C GLY A 97 -2.85 -3.23 -11.39
N ARG A 98 -1.75 -3.74 -11.95
CA ARG A 98 -1.71 -5.14 -12.42
C ARG A 98 -0.33 -5.78 -12.38
N ASP A 99 -0.33 -7.10 -12.33
CA ASP A 99 0.89 -7.92 -12.32
C ASP A 99 1.81 -7.51 -11.16
N ILE A 100 1.27 -7.49 -9.94
CA ILE A 100 1.98 -7.02 -8.74
C ILE A 100 2.17 -8.17 -7.76
N LEU A 101 3.40 -8.34 -7.30
CA LEU A 101 3.77 -9.31 -6.29
C LEU A 101 4.31 -8.60 -5.04
N VAL A 102 3.71 -8.89 -3.89
CA VAL A 102 4.20 -8.47 -2.57
C VAL A 102 4.56 -9.72 -1.78
N GLU A 103 5.82 -9.88 -1.41
CA GLU A 103 6.26 -11.12 -0.77
C GLU A 103 7.35 -10.93 0.30
N HIS A 104 7.37 -11.84 1.27
CA HIS A 104 8.39 -11.88 2.33
C HIS A 104 8.53 -10.56 3.10
N CYS A 105 7.45 -9.82 3.23
CA CYS A 105 7.43 -8.55 3.97
C CYS A 105 6.95 -8.78 5.41
N THR A 106 7.47 -7.97 6.32
CA THR A 106 7.04 -7.91 7.70
C THR A 106 6.39 -6.55 7.95
N VAL A 107 5.15 -6.57 8.43
CA VAL A 107 4.32 -5.37 8.56
C VAL A 107 3.87 -5.16 9.99
N TRP A 108 3.94 -3.93 10.46
CA TRP A 108 3.29 -3.42 11.66
C TRP A 108 2.42 -2.23 11.27
N ASN A 109 1.12 -2.36 11.36
CA ASN A 109 0.18 -1.30 11.01
C ASN A 109 -0.50 -0.75 12.26
N ASP A 110 -0.33 0.56 12.51
CA ASP A 110 -0.84 1.20 13.71
C ASP A 110 -2.30 1.70 13.54
N LYS A 111 -2.90 1.72 12.31
CA LYS A 111 -4.22 2.33 12.16
C LYS A 111 -5.12 1.82 11.03
N VAL A 112 -4.62 1.60 9.82
CA VAL A 112 -5.48 1.31 8.66
C VAL A 112 -5.31 -0.13 8.19
N ARG A 113 -4.75 -0.41 7.02
CA ARG A 113 -4.59 -1.77 6.52
C ARG A 113 -3.12 -2.16 6.39
N ALA A 114 -2.82 -3.41 6.69
CA ALA A 114 -1.46 -3.91 6.53
C ALA A 114 -1.14 -4.22 5.06
N LEU A 115 -1.99 -5.01 4.40
CA LEU A 115 -1.80 -5.40 3.00
C LEU A 115 -3.14 -5.31 2.26
N GLY A 116 -3.17 -4.68 1.09
CA GLY A 116 -4.40 -4.71 0.34
C GLY A 116 -4.56 -3.73 -0.81
N ILE A 117 -5.82 -3.55 -1.18
CA ILE A 117 -6.29 -2.64 -2.19
C ILE A 117 -7.13 -1.57 -1.50
N ALA A 118 -6.82 -0.32 -1.77
CA ALA A 118 -7.50 0.82 -1.18
C ALA A 118 -8.74 1.25 -1.96
N GLY A 119 -9.53 2.11 -1.34
CA GLY A 119 -10.77 2.61 -1.89
C GLY A 119 -10.64 3.41 -3.18
N GLU A 120 -9.47 4.02 -3.44
CA GLU A 120 -9.21 4.74 -4.69
C GLU A 120 -9.05 3.76 -5.86
N SER A 121 -10.16 3.35 -6.42
CA SER A 121 -10.30 2.25 -7.39
C SER A 121 -11.11 2.67 -8.62
N ARG A 122 -10.65 3.71 -9.34
CA ARG A 122 -11.30 4.21 -10.58
C ARG A 122 -10.97 3.39 -11.81
N GLY A 123 -9.91 2.60 -11.76
CA GLY A 123 -9.46 1.74 -12.85
C GLY A 123 -9.58 0.27 -12.50
N GLU A 124 -9.11 -0.58 -13.39
CA GLU A 124 -9.08 -2.03 -13.19
C GLU A 124 -7.82 -2.44 -12.41
N ILE A 125 -8.00 -3.24 -11.34
CA ILE A 125 -6.90 -3.78 -10.53
C ILE A 125 -6.99 -5.31 -10.58
N TYR A 126 -5.94 -5.98 -11.05
CA TYR A 126 -5.97 -7.43 -11.20
C TYR A 126 -4.59 -8.09 -11.21
N ASN A 127 -4.58 -9.42 -11.04
CA ASN A 127 -3.37 -10.23 -10.96
C ASN A 127 -2.41 -9.71 -9.88
N ILE A 128 -2.93 -9.61 -8.65
CA ILE A 128 -2.20 -9.14 -7.47
C ILE A 128 -2.01 -10.31 -6.51
N ILE A 129 -0.77 -10.53 -6.10
CA ILE A 129 -0.43 -11.59 -5.16
C ILE A 129 0.28 -11.00 -3.94
N PHE A 130 -0.30 -11.22 -2.78
CA PHE A 130 0.35 -11.02 -1.48
C PHE A 130 0.69 -12.40 -0.93
N ARG A 131 1.97 -12.68 -0.68
CA ARG A 131 2.36 -14.00 -0.17
C ARG A 131 3.53 -13.99 0.79
N ARG A 132 3.55 -14.99 1.68
CA ARG A 132 4.66 -15.22 2.62
C ARG A 132 5.03 -13.95 3.40
N CYS A 133 4.02 -13.21 3.80
CA CYS A 133 4.19 -12.00 4.60
C CYS A 133 3.77 -12.27 6.05
N THR A 134 4.33 -11.51 6.97
CA THR A 134 3.95 -11.55 8.38
C THR A 134 3.42 -10.19 8.79
N VAL A 135 2.17 -10.13 9.20
CA VAL A 135 1.57 -8.97 9.86
C VAL A 135 1.74 -9.17 11.36
N LEU A 136 2.72 -8.47 11.95
CA LEU A 136 3.02 -8.56 13.38
C LEU A 136 1.92 -7.92 14.24
N HIS A 137 1.34 -6.85 13.74
CA HIS A 137 0.27 -6.10 14.39
C HIS A 137 -0.57 -5.37 13.35
N SER A 138 -1.87 -5.32 13.56
CA SER A 138 -2.80 -4.49 12.80
C SER A 138 -3.91 -4.01 13.73
N LEU A 139 -3.98 -2.71 13.96
CA LEU A 139 -5.08 -2.13 14.74
C LEU A 139 -6.35 -2.03 13.89
N ALA A 140 -6.24 -1.58 12.65
CA ALA A 140 -7.32 -1.48 11.66
C ALA A 140 -8.60 -0.82 12.24
N ASP A 141 -8.44 0.27 12.99
CA ASP A 141 -9.52 0.96 13.70
C ASP A 141 -10.06 2.20 12.97
N TRP A 142 -9.56 2.46 11.76
CA TRP A 142 -9.98 3.63 11.00
C TRP A 142 -11.44 3.56 10.56
N ALA A 143 -11.92 2.41 10.16
CA ALA A 143 -13.31 2.16 9.79
C ALA A 143 -13.66 0.69 9.95
N ALA A 144 -14.95 0.39 10.11
CA ALA A 144 -15.43 -0.99 10.30
C ALA A 144 -15.12 -1.91 9.12
N GLU A 145 -14.87 -1.35 7.97
CA GLU A 145 -14.60 -2.06 6.71
C GLU A 145 -13.12 -2.38 6.51
N VAL A 146 -12.25 -1.82 7.33
CA VAL A 146 -10.81 -1.99 7.19
C VAL A 146 -10.32 -3.11 8.09
N GLY A 147 -9.54 -4.03 7.53
CA GLY A 147 -8.89 -5.11 8.23
C GLY A 147 -7.41 -5.21 7.89
N ALA A 148 -6.72 -6.15 8.51
CA ALA A 148 -5.31 -6.41 8.26
C ALA A 148 -5.04 -6.74 6.79
N LEU A 149 -5.82 -7.63 6.20
CA LEU A 149 -5.84 -7.96 4.78
C LEU A 149 -7.14 -7.42 4.20
N CYS A 150 -7.07 -6.50 3.26
CA CYS A 150 -8.25 -5.73 2.91
C CYS A 150 -8.33 -5.43 1.41
N VAL A 151 -9.52 -5.61 0.85
CA VAL A 151 -9.87 -5.16 -0.50
C VAL A 151 -11.09 -4.27 -0.39
N VAL A 152 -10.93 -2.98 -0.63
CA VAL A 152 -11.99 -1.99 -0.56
C VAL A 152 -12.09 -1.24 -1.88
N LEU A 153 -13.28 -1.17 -2.45
CA LEU A 153 -13.58 -0.36 -3.63
C LEU A 153 -14.60 0.71 -3.23
N CYS A 154 -14.22 1.97 -3.44
CA CYS A 154 -15.10 3.12 -3.22
C CYS A 154 -15.42 3.88 -4.52
N ASP A 155 -14.79 3.52 -5.62
CA ASP A 155 -15.00 4.11 -6.95
C ASP A 155 -15.56 3.06 -7.93
N ALA A 156 -15.83 3.47 -9.17
CA ALA A 156 -16.44 2.64 -10.21
C ALA A 156 -15.47 1.68 -10.93
N GLY A 157 -14.33 1.36 -10.33
CA GLY A 157 -13.37 0.42 -10.91
C GLY A 157 -13.77 -1.05 -10.74
N THR A 158 -12.90 -1.93 -11.21
CA THR A 158 -13.08 -3.38 -11.11
C THR A 158 -11.84 -4.00 -10.46
N VAL A 159 -12.05 -4.94 -9.55
CA VAL A 159 -10.98 -5.70 -8.92
C VAL A 159 -11.23 -7.19 -9.09
N HIS A 160 -10.23 -7.94 -9.56
CA HIS A 160 -10.31 -9.40 -9.72
C HIS A 160 -8.93 -10.05 -9.66
N ASP A 161 -8.87 -11.37 -9.55
CA ASP A 161 -7.63 -12.15 -9.49
C ASP A 161 -6.66 -11.67 -8.39
N ILE A 162 -7.19 -11.53 -7.16
CA ILE A 162 -6.42 -11.14 -5.98
C ILE A 162 -6.17 -12.36 -5.12
N VAL A 163 -4.90 -12.58 -4.76
CA VAL A 163 -4.48 -13.73 -3.97
C VAL A 163 -3.77 -13.27 -2.70
N PHE A 164 -4.24 -13.77 -1.57
CA PHE A 164 -3.53 -13.72 -0.29
C PHE A 164 -3.16 -15.16 0.10
N GLU A 165 -1.86 -15.47 0.12
CA GLU A 165 -1.41 -16.83 0.42
C GLU A 165 -0.24 -16.87 1.42
N GLN A 166 -0.27 -17.82 2.34
CA GLN A 166 0.79 -18.01 3.32
C GLN A 166 1.13 -16.72 4.09
N ILE A 167 0.11 -16.05 4.61
CA ILE A 167 0.25 -14.83 5.40
C ILE A 167 -0.07 -15.14 6.85
N ASP A 168 0.85 -14.83 7.74
CA ASP A 168 0.64 -14.90 9.18
C ASP A 168 0.16 -13.54 9.70
N VAL A 169 -1.00 -13.50 10.35
CA VAL A 169 -1.51 -12.33 11.07
C VAL A 169 -1.47 -12.67 12.55
N LEU A 170 -0.54 -12.06 13.30
CA LEU A 170 -0.24 -12.48 14.67
C LEU A 170 -1.04 -11.71 15.72
N ASP A 171 -1.26 -10.41 15.51
CA ASP A 171 -2.02 -9.56 16.42
C ASP A 171 -2.92 -8.63 15.61
N GLU A 172 -4.16 -9.05 15.42
CA GLU A 172 -5.20 -8.27 14.76
C GLU A 172 -6.26 -7.89 15.79
N ARG A 173 -6.52 -6.61 15.93
CA ARG A 173 -7.28 -6.09 17.07
C ARG A 173 -8.67 -5.59 16.75
N ALA A 174 -8.98 -5.31 15.51
CA ALA A 174 -10.25 -4.66 15.21
C ALA A 174 -11.18 -5.50 14.33
N ASN A 175 -10.94 -5.58 13.05
CA ASN A 175 -11.96 -5.99 12.09
C ASN A 175 -11.65 -7.29 11.34
N GLY A 176 -10.53 -7.93 11.65
CA GLY A 176 -10.14 -9.18 10.99
C GLY A 176 -9.69 -8.99 9.54
N ILE A 177 -10.06 -9.94 8.71
CA ILE A 177 -9.73 -9.94 7.27
C ILE A 177 -11.00 -9.59 6.52
N ASN A 178 -10.98 -8.47 5.82
CA ASN A 178 -12.16 -7.93 5.15
C ASN A 178 -11.98 -7.78 3.64
N CYS A 179 -13.01 -8.18 2.91
CA CYS A 179 -13.18 -7.86 1.51
C CYS A 179 -14.53 -7.18 1.33
N MET A 180 -14.55 -5.92 1.02
CA MET A 180 -15.77 -5.11 0.93
C MET A 180 -15.82 -4.30 -0.35
N LEU A 181 -17.02 -4.26 -0.92
CA LEU A 181 -17.38 -3.46 -2.09
C LEU A 181 -18.41 -2.42 -1.66
N PHE A 182 -18.19 -1.18 -2.03
CA PHE A 182 -19.12 -0.06 -1.81
C PHE A 182 -19.62 0.53 -3.12
#